data_854416b2149112b5281bc2c590b2b072
#
_entry.id   854416b2149112b5281bc2c590b2b072
#
_cell.length_a   1.000
_cell.length_b   1.000
_cell.length_c   1.000
_cell.angle_alpha   90.00
_cell.angle_beta   90.00
_cell.angle_gamma   90.00
#
_symmetry.space_group_name_H-M   'P 1'
#
loop_
_entity.id
_entity.type
_entity.pdbx_description
1 polymer ?
#
loop_
_entity_poly.entity_id
_entity_poly.type
_entity_poly.pdbx_seq_one_letter_code
_entity_poly.pdbx_strand_id
1 'polypeptide(L)'
;MKKIFAWVLVAALLLPFAALAQAPNDEMKIPYTVDMSPEDGADSVERLGDHKNSPYFCQLDFYNMESTDTLTILTNFKTQQQTSEWSCGVSSVLMILEWFDKRGDHNEETLGAMRDVGNKPGATSLKQALQMFEGVGGFDTFSTFDVEGEVYETFTLEFVRETLKEGKPIMIGWNDWGGHWQVIIGYDTMGTETEQDDVIIVADSYDTTDHNQDGYGVYPAERFYYNFTFYNFFPEEELNDMVFIVATPKE
;
A
#
# COMPACT_ATOMS: atom_id res chain seq x y z
N MET A 1 58.39 -49.88 -10.89
CA MET A 1 57.91 -48.88 -9.93
C MET A 1 56.88 -47.99 -10.64
N LYS A 2 55.62 -48.29 -10.46
CA LYS A 2 54.52 -47.56 -11.10
C LYS A 2 54.03 -46.50 -10.12
N LYS A 3 54.16 -45.19 -10.49
CA LYS A 3 53.62 -44.08 -9.73
C LYS A 3 52.16 -43.92 -10.09
N ILE A 4 51.28 -44.13 -9.11
CA ILE A 4 49.85 -43.87 -9.21
C ILE A 4 49.68 -42.38 -8.87
N PHE A 5 49.22 -41.61 -9.86
CA PHE A 5 48.73 -40.25 -9.62
C PHE A 5 47.26 -40.33 -9.21
N ALA A 6 47.02 -39.97 -7.97
CA ALA A 6 45.64 -39.79 -7.48
C ALA A 6 45.16 -38.39 -7.90
N TRP A 7 44.15 -38.34 -8.77
CA TRP A 7 43.40 -37.11 -9.08
C TRP A 7 42.33 -36.92 -8.00
N VAL A 8 42.56 -35.90 -7.17
CA VAL A 8 41.51 -35.43 -6.25
C VAL A 8 40.57 -34.54 -7.04
N LEU A 9 39.37 -35.06 -7.32
CA LEU A 9 38.31 -34.30 -7.95
C LEU A 9 37.69 -33.42 -6.85
N VAL A 10 38.03 -32.16 -6.81
CA VAL A 10 37.30 -31.16 -6.01
C VAL A 10 36.01 -30.82 -6.75
N ALA A 11 34.94 -31.51 -6.39
CA ALA A 11 33.60 -31.11 -6.80
C ALA A 11 33.24 -29.80 -6.04
N ALA A 12 33.46 -28.68 -6.66
CA ALA A 12 32.86 -27.43 -6.21
C ALA A 12 31.34 -27.55 -6.37
N LEU A 13 30.66 -27.74 -5.26
CA LEU A 13 29.21 -27.59 -5.18
C LEU A 13 28.91 -26.11 -5.47
N LEU A 14 28.63 -25.81 -6.72
CA LEU A 14 27.93 -24.62 -7.13
C LEU A 14 26.49 -24.77 -6.64
N LEU A 15 26.25 -24.40 -5.39
CA LEU A 15 24.91 -24.04 -4.97
C LEU A 15 24.51 -22.85 -5.85
N PRO A 16 23.38 -22.90 -6.55
CA PRO A 16 22.84 -21.68 -7.11
C PRO A 16 22.53 -20.77 -5.91
N PHE A 17 23.36 -19.77 -5.71
CA PHE A 17 22.86 -18.57 -5.06
C PHE A 17 21.73 -18.11 -5.98
N ALA A 18 20.47 -18.41 -5.61
CA ALA A 18 19.38 -17.57 -6.02
C ALA A 18 19.80 -16.18 -5.51
N ALA A 19 20.34 -15.37 -6.39
CA ALA A 19 20.40 -13.96 -6.14
C ALA A 19 18.93 -13.58 -5.96
N LEU A 20 18.52 -13.41 -4.70
CA LEU A 20 17.35 -12.59 -4.40
C LEU A 20 17.62 -11.32 -5.19
N ALA A 21 16.82 -11.09 -6.22
CA ALA A 21 16.89 -9.85 -6.97
C ALA A 21 16.62 -8.77 -5.91
N GLN A 22 17.68 -8.08 -5.52
CA GLN A 22 17.61 -7.00 -4.55
C GLN A 22 16.72 -5.97 -5.20
N ALA A 23 15.54 -5.75 -4.61
CA ALA A 23 14.66 -4.70 -5.10
C ALA A 23 15.45 -3.39 -5.12
N PRO A 24 15.38 -2.60 -6.20
CA PRO A 24 15.97 -1.28 -6.18
C PRO A 24 15.32 -0.50 -5.03
N ASN A 25 16.08 -0.09 -4.04
CA ASN A 25 15.65 0.61 -2.81
C ASN A 25 14.85 -0.24 -1.80
N ASP A 26 15.53 -1.14 -1.10
CA ASP A 26 14.95 -1.81 0.09
C ASP A 26 14.53 -0.80 1.17
N GLU A 27 15.05 0.43 1.15
CA GLU A 27 14.71 1.51 2.08
C GLU A 27 13.24 1.96 1.96
N MET A 28 12.63 1.85 0.77
CA MET A 28 11.25 2.25 0.53
C MET A 28 10.24 1.25 1.10
N LYS A 29 10.65 0.04 1.43
CA LYS A 29 9.75 -1.02 1.86
C LYS A 29 9.84 -1.29 3.35
N ILE A 30 8.68 -1.50 3.95
CA ILE A 30 8.57 -2.09 5.28
C ILE A 30 8.79 -3.59 5.11
N PRO A 31 9.85 -4.17 5.72
CA PRO A 31 10.04 -5.62 5.65
C PRO A 31 8.91 -6.33 6.42
N TYR A 32 8.29 -7.32 5.80
CA TYR A 32 7.36 -8.17 6.53
C TYR A 32 8.13 -9.16 7.43
N THR A 33 7.60 -9.41 8.61
CA THR A 33 8.18 -10.32 9.61
C THR A 33 7.38 -11.60 9.77
N VAL A 34 6.23 -11.67 9.14
CA VAL A 34 5.35 -12.84 9.05
C VAL A 34 4.90 -12.99 7.60
N ASP A 35 4.61 -14.21 7.21
CA ASP A 35 3.95 -14.55 5.96
C ASP A 35 2.62 -15.20 6.35
N MET A 36 1.52 -14.52 6.02
CA MET A 36 0.17 -14.95 6.41
C MET A 36 -0.33 -16.11 5.54
N SER A 37 0.20 -16.27 4.34
CA SER A 37 -0.17 -17.33 3.42
C SER A 37 0.95 -17.57 2.39
N PRO A 38 1.81 -18.55 2.59
CA PRO A 38 2.90 -18.87 1.65
C PRO A 38 2.44 -19.28 0.25
N GLU A 39 1.14 -19.47 0.04
CA GLU A 39 0.57 -19.94 -1.22
C GLU A 39 -0.02 -18.83 -2.08
N ASP A 40 -0.30 -17.66 -1.47
CA ASP A 40 -0.90 -16.51 -2.14
C ASP A 40 -0.36 -15.19 -1.57
N GLY A 41 -0.88 -14.07 -2.05
CA GLY A 41 -0.42 -12.74 -1.67
C GLY A 41 0.50 -12.12 -2.73
N ALA A 42 0.80 -10.86 -2.60
CA ALA A 42 1.63 -10.13 -3.55
C ALA A 42 3.08 -10.65 -3.56
N ASP A 43 3.56 -11.18 -2.45
CA ASP A 43 4.90 -11.76 -2.31
C ASP A 43 5.05 -13.11 -3.02
N SER A 44 3.95 -13.83 -3.29
CA SER A 44 3.93 -15.07 -4.07
C SER A 44 4.04 -14.85 -5.58
N VAL A 45 3.78 -13.62 -6.05
CA VAL A 45 3.87 -13.27 -7.48
C VAL A 45 5.32 -13.22 -7.91
N GLU A 46 5.67 -14.01 -8.92
CA GLU A 46 7.03 -14.02 -9.45
C GLU A 46 7.39 -12.66 -10.03
N ARG A 47 8.42 -12.05 -9.47
CA ARG A 47 8.99 -10.80 -9.98
C ARG A 47 9.86 -11.10 -11.19
N LEU A 48 9.39 -10.72 -12.36
CA LEU A 48 10.16 -10.85 -13.60
C LEU A 48 11.26 -9.77 -13.73
N GLY A 49 11.40 -8.91 -12.71
CA GLY A 49 12.28 -7.77 -12.68
C GLY A 49 11.63 -6.52 -13.27
N ASP A 50 12.11 -5.38 -12.82
CA ASP A 50 11.62 -4.10 -13.29
C ASP A 50 12.06 -3.85 -14.74
N HIS A 51 11.13 -3.50 -15.59
CA HIS A 51 11.39 -3.20 -16.99
C HIS A 51 11.74 -1.72 -17.16
N LYS A 52 12.98 -1.34 -16.87
CA LYS A 52 13.49 0.05 -16.92
C LYS A 52 13.23 0.79 -18.23
N ASN A 53 13.01 0.07 -19.31
CA ASN A 53 12.80 0.62 -20.64
C ASN A 53 11.40 0.32 -21.18
N SER A 54 10.41 0.09 -20.31
CA SER A 54 9.02 -0.07 -20.77
C SER A 54 8.57 1.21 -21.51
N PRO A 55 8.02 1.09 -22.72
CA PRO A 55 7.50 2.26 -23.41
C PRO A 55 6.16 2.75 -22.87
N TYR A 56 5.55 2.02 -21.93
CA TYR A 56 4.20 2.28 -21.41
C TYR A 56 4.20 2.73 -19.96
N PHE A 57 5.23 2.36 -19.19
CA PHE A 57 5.33 2.64 -17.77
C PHE A 57 6.65 3.33 -17.49
N CYS A 58 6.58 4.48 -16.82
CA CYS A 58 7.76 5.21 -16.36
C CYS A 58 8.15 4.69 -14.98
N GLN A 59 9.43 4.39 -14.82
CA GLN A 59 9.97 4.13 -13.50
C GLN A 59 10.29 5.47 -12.83
N LEU A 60 9.51 5.83 -11.81
CA LEU A 60 9.67 7.03 -11.01
C LEU A 60 10.17 6.65 -9.61
N ASP A 61 10.98 7.51 -9.03
CA ASP A 61 11.44 7.35 -7.64
C ASP A 61 10.46 8.07 -6.70
N PHE A 62 9.26 7.49 -6.51
CA PHE A 62 8.23 8.06 -5.65
C PHE A 62 8.69 8.21 -4.19
N TYR A 63 9.54 7.30 -3.71
CA TYR A 63 10.04 7.33 -2.34
C TYR A 63 10.85 8.60 -2.04
N ASN A 64 11.71 9.02 -2.96
CA ASN A 64 12.53 10.22 -2.81
C ASN A 64 11.92 11.47 -3.45
N MET A 65 10.71 11.36 -3.99
CA MET A 65 10.03 12.50 -4.60
C MET A 65 9.65 13.53 -3.53
N GLU A 66 9.90 14.80 -3.82
CA GLU A 66 9.63 15.91 -2.91
C GLU A 66 8.45 16.75 -3.44
N SER A 67 7.72 17.39 -2.52
CA SER A 67 6.67 18.33 -2.89
C SER A 67 7.24 19.53 -3.66
N THR A 68 6.44 20.03 -4.61
CA THR A 68 6.75 21.21 -5.45
C THR A 68 5.60 22.22 -5.37
N ASP A 69 5.57 23.20 -6.26
CA ASP A 69 4.43 24.14 -6.37
C ASP A 69 3.14 23.45 -6.84
N THR A 70 3.25 22.32 -7.56
CA THR A 70 2.10 21.57 -8.10
C THR A 70 1.86 20.25 -7.40
N LEU A 71 2.92 19.57 -6.99
CA LEU A 71 2.90 18.28 -6.32
C LEU A 71 2.91 18.45 -4.80
N THR A 72 1.96 17.82 -4.12
CA THR A 72 2.02 17.55 -2.68
C THR A 72 2.22 16.05 -2.49
N ILE A 73 3.31 15.62 -1.84
CA ILE A 73 3.60 14.20 -1.62
C ILE A 73 4.20 13.97 -0.23
N LEU A 74 3.87 12.86 0.38
CA LEU A 74 4.45 12.41 1.64
C LEU A 74 5.81 11.76 1.34
N THR A 75 6.87 12.57 1.33
CA THR A 75 8.23 12.14 1.00
C THR A 75 8.72 11.07 1.96
N ASN A 76 9.31 10.01 1.43
CA ASN A 76 9.77 8.82 2.16
C ASN A 76 8.66 7.99 2.81
N PHE A 77 7.44 8.07 2.29
CA PHE A 77 6.38 7.15 2.68
C PHE A 77 6.73 5.73 2.21
N LYS A 78 6.84 4.79 3.15
CA LYS A 78 7.22 3.41 2.84
C LYS A 78 6.02 2.56 2.48
N THR A 79 6.20 1.65 1.53
CA THR A 79 5.20 0.67 1.11
C THR A 79 5.38 -0.66 1.82
N GLN A 80 4.32 -1.43 1.93
CA GLN A 80 4.30 -2.78 2.50
C GLN A 80 3.72 -3.74 1.46
N GLN A 81 4.44 -4.78 1.11
CA GLN A 81 3.91 -5.86 0.30
C GLN A 81 3.08 -6.81 1.17
N GLN A 82 1.80 -7.00 0.84
CA GLN A 82 0.93 -7.91 1.59
C GLN A 82 1.26 -9.37 1.32
N THR A 83 1.19 -10.20 2.35
CA THR A 83 1.54 -11.62 2.31
C THR A 83 0.33 -12.55 2.23
N SER A 84 -0.85 -12.04 1.95
CA SER A 84 -2.05 -12.84 1.67
C SER A 84 -3.02 -12.08 0.77
N GLU A 85 -3.93 -12.79 0.10
CA GLU A 85 -4.93 -12.20 -0.79
C GLU A 85 -5.91 -11.25 -0.07
N TRP A 86 -6.05 -11.33 1.25
CA TRP A 86 -7.04 -10.58 2.02
C TRP A 86 -6.47 -9.47 2.89
N SER A 87 -5.15 -9.37 3.03
CA SER A 87 -4.52 -8.48 4.04
C SER A 87 -4.24 -7.05 3.57
N CYS A 88 -4.79 -6.63 2.42
CA CYS A 88 -4.61 -5.27 1.91
C CYS A 88 -4.97 -4.18 2.93
N GLY A 89 -6.11 -4.30 3.63
CA GLY A 89 -6.49 -3.34 4.67
C GLY A 89 -5.54 -3.35 5.87
N VAL A 90 -5.00 -4.51 6.23
CA VAL A 90 -4.02 -4.65 7.31
C VAL A 90 -2.70 -3.99 6.93
N SER A 91 -2.21 -4.25 5.72
CA SER A 91 -0.97 -3.66 5.19
C SER A 91 -1.10 -2.15 5.03
N SER A 92 -2.27 -1.64 4.61
CA SER A 92 -2.53 -0.20 4.54
C SER A 92 -2.45 0.46 5.92
N VAL A 93 -2.98 -0.17 6.97
CA VAL A 93 -2.81 0.32 8.36
C VAL A 93 -1.33 0.31 8.74
N LEU A 94 -0.58 -0.78 8.45
CA LEU A 94 0.86 -0.84 8.75
C LEU A 94 1.65 0.29 8.09
N MET A 95 1.36 0.61 6.84
CA MET A 95 2.01 1.72 6.13
C MET A 95 1.76 3.06 6.83
N ILE A 96 0.53 3.30 7.29
CA ILE A 96 0.19 4.52 8.04
C ILE A 96 0.88 4.56 9.41
N LEU A 97 0.92 3.44 10.12
CA LEU A 97 1.64 3.35 11.40
C LEU A 97 3.14 3.61 11.22
N GLU A 98 3.76 3.07 10.17
CA GLU A 98 5.17 3.31 9.84
C GLU A 98 5.42 4.80 9.53
N TRP A 99 4.53 5.45 8.77
CA TRP A 99 4.63 6.87 8.44
C TRP A 99 4.70 7.76 9.68
N PHE A 100 3.92 7.44 10.70
CA PHE A 100 3.89 8.20 11.95
C PHE A 100 4.88 7.68 13.02
N ASP A 101 5.77 6.74 12.68
CA ASP A 101 6.68 6.08 13.65
C ASP A 101 5.92 5.45 14.84
N LYS A 102 4.77 4.86 14.55
CA LYS A 102 3.88 4.20 15.52
C LYS A 102 3.72 2.70 15.26
N ARG A 103 4.42 2.16 14.27
CA ARG A 103 4.33 0.74 13.93
C ARG A 103 4.82 -0.16 15.10
N GLY A 104 5.90 0.21 15.77
CA GLY A 104 6.49 -0.63 16.81
C GLY A 104 6.76 -2.06 16.31
N ASP A 105 6.30 -3.05 17.08
CA ASP A 105 6.42 -4.48 16.71
C ASP A 105 5.19 -5.02 15.96
N HIS A 106 4.27 -4.15 15.53
CA HIS A 106 3.10 -4.57 14.77
C HIS A 106 3.48 -5.09 13.36
N ASN A 107 2.78 -6.12 12.94
CA ASN A 107 2.88 -6.77 11.64
C ASN A 107 1.48 -7.20 11.18
N GLU A 108 1.37 -7.83 10.01
CA GLU A 108 0.07 -8.27 9.46
C GLU A 108 -0.69 -9.20 10.41
N GLU A 109 0.00 -10.12 11.09
CA GLU A 109 -0.64 -11.07 12.02
C GLU A 109 -1.21 -10.35 13.24
N THR A 110 -0.43 -9.48 13.87
CA THR A 110 -0.84 -8.78 15.09
C THR A 110 -1.94 -7.77 14.83
N LEU A 111 -1.91 -7.05 13.70
CA LEU A 111 -2.98 -6.12 13.32
C LEU A 111 -4.23 -6.85 12.84
N GLY A 112 -4.06 -7.87 12.01
CA GLY A 112 -5.18 -8.68 11.54
C GLY A 112 -5.96 -9.31 12.69
N ALA A 113 -5.26 -9.70 13.77
CA ALA A 113 -5.88 -10.24 14.99
C ALA A 113 -6.76 -9.23 15.74
N MET A 114 -6.62 -7.93 15.51
CA MET A 114 -7.44 -6.87 16.14
C MET A 114 -8.82 -6.70 15.47
N ARG A 115 -9.02 -7.23 14.27
CA ARG A 115 -10.34 -7.25 13.63
C ARG A 115 -11.28 -8.17 14.44
N ASP A 116 -12.57 -7.88 14.44
CA ASP A 116 -13.58 -8.72 15.12
C ASP A 116 -13.63 -10.16 14.58
N VAL A 117 -13.14 -10.39 13.37
CA VAL A 117 -12.99 -11.72 12.76
C VAL A 117 -11.60 -12.34 12.97
N GLY A 118 -10.66 -11.60 13.59
CA GLY A 118 -9.26 -12.02 13.71
C GLY A 118 -8.56 -12.17 12.35
N ASN A 119 -7.64 -13.12 12.26
CA ASN A 119 -6.88 -13.43 11.03
C ASN A 119 -7.63 -14.35 10.06
N LYS A 120 -8.94 -14.42 10.13
CA LYS A 120 -9.70 -15.18 9.12
C LYS A 120 -9.58 -14.49 7.75
N PRO A 121 -9.33 -15.28 6.68
CA PRO A 121 -9.37 -14.77 5.33
C PRO A 121 -10.71 -14.07 5.02
N GLY A 122 -10.64 -12.97 4.32
CA GLY A 122 -11.80 -12.17 3.91
C GLY A 122 -11.50 -10.68 3.91
N ALA A 123 -12.23 -9.94 3.10
CA ALA A 123 -12.09 -8.50 2.97
C ALA A 123 -12.18 -7.79 4.33
N THR A 124 -11.38 -6.75 4.51
CA THR A 124 -11.41 -5.90 5.70
C THR A 124 -12.46 -4.81 5.50
N SER A 125 -13.50 -4.75 6.37
CA SER A 125 -14.49 -3.68 6.34
C SER A 125 -13.93 -2.38 6.94
N LEU A 126 -14.63 -1.25 6.70
CA LEU A 126 -14.29 0.03 7.31
C LEU A 126 -14.24 -0.07 8.85
N LYS A 127 -15.24 -0.72 9.45
CA LYS A 127 -15.27 -0.97 10.89
C LYS A 127 -14.04 -1.76 11.35
N GLN A 128 -13.64 -2.79 10.63
CA GLN A 128 -12.47 -3.61 10.97
C GLN A 128 -11.17 -2.84 10.82
N ALA A 129 -11.06 -1.94 9.82
CA ALA A 129 -9.91 -1.06 9.69
C ALA A 129 -9.81 -0.08 10.88
N LEU A 130 -10.93 0.50 11.31
CA LEU A 130 -10.99 1.34 12.50
C LEU A 130 -10.63 0.58 13.79
N GLN A 131 -11.07 -0.69 13.93
CA GLN A 131 -10.70 -1.55 15.06
C GLN A 131 -9.19 -1.74 15.18
N MET A 132 -8.46 -1.79 14.07
CA MET A 132 -7.00 -1.89 14.11
C MET A 132 -6.37 -0.62 14.67
N PHE A 133 -6.79 0.58 14.25
CA PHE A 133 -6.32 1.84 14.83
C PHE A 133 -6.70 1.98 16.31
N GLU A 134 -7.90 1.55 16.69
CA GLU A 134 -8.35 1.51 18.09
C GLU A 134 -7.49 0.55 18.91
N GLY A 135 -7.20 -0.65 18.39
CA GLY A 135 -6.41 -1.68 19.06
C GLY A 135 -4.95 -1.27 19.27
N VAL A 136 -4.35 -0.59 18.31
CA VAL A 136 -3.01 0.04 18.46
C VAL A 136 -3.07 1.18 19.46
N GLY A 137 -4.14 1.96 19.44
CA GLY A 137 -4.34 3.13 20.29
C GLY A 137 -3.50 4.34 19.88
N GLY A 138 -3.78 5.48 20.52
CA GLY A 138 -3.01 6.70 20.28
C GLY A 138 -3.29 7.41 18.95
N PHE A 139 -4.40 7.10 18.30
CA PHE A 139 -4.87 7.78 17.10
C PHE A 139 -6.26 8.39 17.30
N ASP A 140 -6.47 9.55 16.70
CA ASP A 140 -7.78 10.04 16.33
C ASP A 140 -8.04 9.67 14.88
N THR A 141 -9.25 9.20 14.59
CA THR A 141 -9.65 8.83 13.24
C THR A 141 -10.81 9.68 12.76
N PHE A 142 -10.77 10.09 11.50
CA PHE A 142 -11.91 10.65 10.77
C PHE A 142 -12.15 9.75 9.56
N SER A 143 -13.37 9.29 9.41
CA SER A 143 -13.73 8.27 8.42
C SER A 143 -15.07 8.56 7.77
N THR A 144 -15.42 7.76 6.78
CA THR A 144 -16.76 7.80 6.16
C THR A 144 -17.88 7.74 7.20
N PHE A 145 -17.71 7.03 8.33
CA PHE A 145 -18.73 6.94 9.39
C PHE A 145 -18.93 8.24 10.17
N ASP A 146 -17.99 9.16 10.11
CA ASP A 146 -18.04 10.45 10.82
C ASP A 146 -18.63 11.56 9.95
N VAL A 147 -18.90 11.27 8.67
CA VAL A 147 -19.44 12.24 7.72
C VAL A 147 -20.95 12.44 7.96
N GLU A 148 -21.35 13.68 8.19
CA GLU A 148 -22.75 14.07 8.20
C GLU A 148 -23.21 14.41 6.78
N GLY A 149 -24.19 13.68 6.25
CA GLY A 149 -24.71 13.86 4.90
C GLY A 149 -24.04 12.97 3.85
N GLU A 150 -23.94 13.47 2.64
CA GLU A 150 -23.38 12.70 1.51
C GLU A 150 -21.85 12.73 1.54
N VAL A 151 -21.22 11.56 1.47
CA VAL A 151 -19.75 11.44 1.57
C VAL A 151 -19.05 12.22 0.47
N TYR A 152 -19.58 12.28 -0.74
CA TYR A 152 -18.98 13.01 -1.86
C TYR A 152 -18.93 14.55 -1.64
N GLU A 153 -19.74 15.10 -0.73
CA GLU A 153 -19.66 16.53 -0.36
C GLU A 153 -18.49 16.81 0.58
N THR A 154 -18.01 15.79 1.29
CA THR A 154 -16.87 15.88 2.21
C THR A 154 -15.59 15.38 1.54
N PHE A 155 -15.61 14.19 0.95
CA PHE A 155 -14.47 13.63 0.25
C PHE A 155 -14.40 14.22 -1.17
N THR A 156 -13.71 15.33 -1.32
CA THR A 156 -13.45 16.01 -2.59
C THR A 156 -11.97 15.90 -2.97
N LEU A 157 -11.60 16.22 -4.21
CA LEU A 157 -10.19 16.31 -4.60
C LEU A 157 -9.45 17.40 -3.80
N GLU A 158 -10.14 18.49 -3.43
CA GLU A 158 -9.59 19.52 -2.55
C GLU A 158 -9.34 18.97 -1.13
N PHE A 159 -10.28 18.19 -0.58
CA PHE A 159 -10.09 17.52 0.72
C PHE A 159 -8.84 16.63 0.70
N VAL A 160 -8.63 15.85 -0.35
CA VAL A 160 -7.43 15.01 -0.51
C VAL A 160 -6.17 15.86 -0.47
N ARG A 161 -6.14 16.93 -1.25
CA ARG A 161 -4.99 17.82 -1.37
C ARG A 161 -4.65 18.53 -0.04
N GLU A 162 -5.66 19.07 0.64
CA GLU A 162 -5.45 19.76 1.92
C GLU A 162 -5.03 18.78 3.04
N THR A 163 -5.60 17.58 3.08
CA THR A 163 -5.21 16.53 4.03
C THR A 163 -3.75 16.11 3.85
N LEU A 164 -3.29 15.94 2.60
CA LEU A 164 -1.89 15.63 2.32
C LEU A 164 -0.94 16.77 2.70
N LYS A 165 -1.33 18.05 2.52
CA LYS A 165 -0.55 19.21 2.96
C LYS A 165 -0.34 19.25 4.49
N GLU A 166 -1.27 18.67 5.24
CA GLU A 166 -1.14 18.50 6.68
C GLU A 166 -0.24 17.31 7.07
N GLY A 167 0.35 16.60 6.09
CA GLY A 167 1.19 15.43 6.32
C GLY A 167 0.41 14.16 6.67
N LYS A 168 -0.87 14.11 6.36
CA LYS A 168 -1.77 13.02 6.71
C LYS A 168 -2.05 12.14 5.49
N PRO A 169 -1.66 10.84 5.51
CA PRO A 169 -2.07 9.87 4.51
C PRO A 169 -3.56 9.56 4.61
N ILE A 170 -4.19 9.21 3.50
CA ILE A 170 -5.61 8.86 3.44
C ILE A 170 -5.74 7.41 3.02
N MET A 171 -6.19 6.55 3.94
CA MET A 171 -6.52 5.17 3.62
C MET A 171 -7.85 5.13 2.87
N ILE A 172 -7.90 4.46 1.74
CA ILE A 172 -9.08 4.32 0.90
C ILE A 172 -9.40 2.86 0.61
N GLY A 173 -10.68 2.52 0.67
CA GLY A 173 -11.20 1.23 0.22
C GLY A 173 -12.07 1.44 -1.01
N TRP A 174 -11.75 0.82 -2.12
CA TRP A 174 -12.48 1.00 -3.36
C TRP A 174 -12.40 -0.21 -4.29
N ASN A 175 -12.95 -0.07 -5.47
CA ASN A 175 -13.27 -1.16 -6.37
C ASN A 175 -12.12 -1.63 -7.26
N ASP A 176 -10.90 -1.24 -6.93
CA ASP A 176 -9.71 -1.81 -7.57
C ASP A 176 -9.63 -3.31 -7.27
N TRP A 177 -9.24 -4.13 -8.24
CA TRP A 177 -9.21 -5.60 -8.11
C TRP A 177 -10.53 -6.24 -7.62
N GLY A 178 -11.67 -5.52 -7.73
CA GLY A 178 -12.95 -5.98 -7.20
C GLY A 178 -13.10 -5.77 -5.69
N GLY A 179 -12.29 -4.94 -5.09
CA GLY A 179 -12.28 -4.52 -3.68
C GLY A 179 -10.89 -4.56 -3.08
N HIS A 180 -10.30 -3.37 -2.89
CA HIS A 180 -8.91 -3.24 -2.43
C HIS A 180 -8.73 -2.02 -1.53
N TRP A 181 -7.79 -2.13 -0.58
CA TRP A 181 -7.36 -1.03 0.27
C TRP A 181 -6.00 -0.50 -0.19
N GLN A 182 -5.91 0.81 -0.33
CA GLN A 182 -4.70 1.55 -0.68
C GLN A 182 -4.57 2.78 0.22
N VAL A 183 -3.46 3.50 0.11
CA VAL A 183 -3.23 4.74 0.85
C VAL A 183 -2.86 5.85 -0.13
N ILE A 184 -3.66 6.92 -0.20
CA ILE A 184 -3.28 8.12 -0.96
C ILE A 184 -2.16 8.82 -0.21
N ILE A 185 -1.06 9.07 -0.91
CA ILE A 185 0.16 9.69 -0.37
C ILE A 185 0.62 10.91 -1.15
N GLY A 186 0.02 11.18 -2.30
CA GLY A 186 0.37 12.34 -3.12
C GLY A 186 -0.75 12.79 -4.04
N TYR A 187 -0.68 14.07 -4.42
CA TYR A 187 -1.57 14.74 -5.34
C TYR A 187 -0.80 15.78 -6.15
N ASP A 188 -0.89 15.72 -7.47
CA ASP A 188 -0.28 16.72 -8.36
C ASP A 188 -1.37 17.40 -9.19
N THR A 189 -1.41 18.74 -9.11
CA THR A 189 -2.30 19.59 -9.92
C THR A 189 -1.80 19.77 -11.35
N MET A 190 -0.68 19.17 -11.71
CA MET A 190 0.00 19.34 -13.00
C MET A 190 0.25 20.82 -13.38
N GLY A 191 -0.07 21.75 -12.50
CA GLY A 191 0.10 23.18 -12.72
C GLY A 191 -0.90 23.82 -13.68
N THR A 192 -2.04 23.19 -13.90
CA THR A 192 -3.12 23.68 -14.77
C THR A 192 -4.27 24.28 -13.95
N GLU A 193 -5.23 24.93 -14.63
CA GLU A 193 -6.44 25.48 -14.00
C GLU A 193 -7.60 24.46 -13.92
N THR A 194 -7.39 23.22 -14.39
CA THR A 194 -8.41 22.17 -14.44
C THR A 194 -7.99 20.97 -13.61
N GLU A 195 -8.94 20.32 -12.94
CA GLU A 195 -8.72 19.07 -12.23
C GLU A 195 -8.70 17.83 -13.16
N GLN A 196 -8.96 18.01 -14.47
CA GLN A 196 -9.09 16.90 -15.42
C GLN A 196 -7.77 16.17 -15.71
N ASP A 197 -6.65 16.84 -15.52
CA ASP A 197 -5.30 16.30 -15.70
C ASP A 197 -4.55 16.11 -14.38
N ASP A 198 -5.20 16.39 -13.25
CA ASP A 198 -4.65 16.11 -11.93
C ASP A 198 -4.42 14.61 -11.74
N VAL A 199 -3.45 14.29 -10.90
CA VAL A 199 -3.14 12.89 -10.56
C VAL A 199 -3.06 12.69 -9.06
N ILE A 200 -3.43 11.49 -8.61
CA ILE A 200 -3.16 11.00 -7.26
C ILE A 200 -2.09 9.92 -7.29
N ILE A 201 -1.28 9.89 -6.25
CA ILE A 201 -0.26 8.87 -6.02
C ILE A 201 -0.70 8.07 -4.81
N VAL A 202 -0.68 6.75 -4.95
CA VAL A 202 -1.08 5.81 -3.89
C VAL A 202 0.08 4.89 -3.51
N ALA A 203 0.09 4.47 -2.25
CA ALA A 203 0.83 3.31 -1.80
C ALA A 203 -0.11 2.10 -1.85
N ASP A 204 0.33 1.05 -2.54
CA ASP A 204 -0.41 -0.16 -2.83
C ASP A 204 0.35 -1.40 -2.33
N SER A 205 -0.28 -2.17 -1.46
CA SER A 205 0.32 -3.39 -0.93
C SER A 205 0.25 -4.59 -1.89
N TYR A 206 -0.55 -4.51 -2.95
CA TYR A 206 -0.68 -5.55 -3.99
C TYR A 206 -0.18 -5.10 -5.36
N ASP A 207 0.79 -4.21 -5.38
CA ASP A 207 1.40 -3.77 -6.62
C ASP A 207 2.17 -4.90 -7.31
N THR A 208 1.58 -5.45 -8.36
CA THR A 208 2.13 -6.58 -9.14
C THR A 208 2.02 -6.39 -10.65
N THR A 209 1.53 -5.24 -11.13
CA THR A 209 1.04 -5.12 -12.51
C THR A 209 1.67 -4.02 -13.35
N ASP A 210 2.35 -3.06 -12.78
CA ASP A 210 2.90 -1.94 -13.55
C ASP A 210 4.36 -2.12 -14.00
N HIS A 211 4.92 -3.31 -13.80
CA HIS A 211 6.29 -3.71 -14.07
C HIS A 211 7.35 -3.16 -13.10
N ASN A 212 6.97 -2.46 -12.06
CA ASN A 212 7.92 -1.88 -11.11
C ASN A 212 7.83 -2.46 -9.70
N GLN A 213 6.71 -3.02 -9.31
CA GLN A 213 6.46 -3.68 -8.01
C GLN A 213 7.12 -2.97 -6.81
N ASP A 214 7.14 -1.64 -6.84
CA ASP A 214 7.70 -0.81 -5.77
C ASP A 214 6.65 -0.44 -4.72
N GLY A 215 5.40 -0.77 -4.97
CA GLY A 215 4.29 -0.51 -4.09
C GLY A 215 3.68 0.89 -4.28
N TYR A 216 3.95 1.55 -5.41
CA TYR A 216 3.35 2.84 -5.73
C TYR A 216 2.54 2.77 -7.02
N GLY A 217 1.43 3.47 -7.04
CA GLY A 217 0.57 3.58 -8.21
C GLY A 217 0.17 5.03 -8.48
N VAL A 218 -0.21 5.32 -9.72
CA VAL A 218 -0.68 6.64 -10.15
C VAL A 218 -2.02 6.51 -10.84
N TYR A 219 -2.97 7.34 -10.43
CA TYR A 219 -4.30 7.40 -11.06
C TYR A 219 -4.61 8.83 -11.49
N PRO A 220 -5.28 9.04 -12.66
CA PRO A 220 -5.91 10.31 -12.96
C PRO A 220 -6.95 10.63 -11.88
N ALA A 221 -6.81 11.80 -11.22
CA ALA A 221 -7.56 12.12 -10.00
C ALA A 221 -9.08 12.16 -10.24
N GLU A 222 -9.54 12.83 -11.28
CA GLU A 222 -10.96 12.91 -11.63
C GLU A 222 -11.53 11.52 -11.94
N ARG A 223 -10.79 10.69 -12.69
CA ARG A 223 -11.24 9.34 -13.02
C ARG A 223 -11.32 8.45 -11.77
N PHE A 224 -10.34 8.55 -10.88
CA PHE A 224 -10.40 7.87 -9.59
C PHE A 224 -11.64 8.31 -8.81
N TYR A 225 -11.87 9.62 -8.66
CA TYR A 225 -12.97 10.17 -7.90
C TYR A 225 -14.33 9.63 -8.35
N TYR A 226 -14.60 9.61 -9.67
CA TYR A 226 -15.85 9.07 -10.22
C TYR A 226 -15.97 7.54 -10.17
N ASN A 227 -14.88 6.83 -9.94
CA ASN A 227 -14.88 5.38 -9.74
C ASN A 227 -14.66 4.97 -8.28
N PHE A 228 -14.57 5.97 -7.38
CA PHE A 228 -14.34 5.72 -5.96
C PHE A 228 -15.61 5.19 -5.30
N THR A 229 -15.89 3.92 -5.55
CA THR A 229 -17.01 3.18 -4.99
C THR A 229 -16.51 1.87 -4.42
N PHE A 230 -17.22 1.35 -3.43
CA PHE A 230 -16.93 0.03 -2.86
C PHE A 230 -18.12 -0.89 -3.13
N TYR A 231 -17.90 -2.04 -3.76
CA TYR A 231 -18.97 -2.99 -4.04
C TYR A 231 -19.46 -3.71 -2.77
N ASN A 232 -20.61 -4.37 -2.88
CA ASN A 232 -21.37 -5.02 -1.83
C ASN A 232 -20.68 -6.27 -1.24
N PHE A 233 -19.44 -6.13 -0.76
CA PHE A 233 -18.76 -7.19 -0.02
C PHE A 233 -19.08 -7.19 1.47
N PHE A 234 -19.66 -6.09 1.96
CA PHE A 234 -19.91 -5.83 3.35
C PHE A 234 -21.40 -5.88 3.67
N PRO A 235 -21.75 -5.98 4.95
CA PRO A 235 -23.13 -5.80 5.39
C PRO A 235 -23.72 -4.48 4.86
N GLU A 236 -25.03 -4.46 4.61
CA GLU A 236 -25.71 -3.29 4.03
C GLU A 236 -25.47 -2.00 4.84
N GLU A 237 -25.37 -2.11 6.16
CA GLU A 237 -25.06 -1.01 7.07
C GLU A 237 -23.62 -0.46 6.95
N GLU A 238 -22.72 -1.19 6.30
CA GLU A 238 -21.34 -0.78 6.03
C GLU A 238 -21.09 -0.41 4.56
N LEU A 239 -22.14 -0.46 3.73
CA LEU A 239 -22.05 -0.09 2.31
C LEU A 239 -22.00 1.42 2.16
N ASN A 240 -20.89 1.89 1.62
CA ASN A 240 -20.69 3.29 1.28
C ASN A 240 -20.04 3.41 -0.10
N ASP A 241 -20.43 4.43 -0.84
CA ASP A 241 -19.86 4.67 -2.16
C ASP A 241 -18.41 5.09 -2.08
N MET A 242 -18.02 5.82 -1.04
CA MET A 242 -16.65 6.28 -0.83
C MET A 242 -16.20 5.89 0.58
N VAL A 243 -15.23 4.99 0.69
CA VAL A 243 -14.75 4.49 1.97
C VAL A 243 -13.34 5.00 2.24
N PHE A 244 -13.19 5.83 3.27
CA PHE A 244 -11.90 6.40 3.63
C PHE A 244 -11.68 6.47 5.15
N ILE A 245 -10.42 6.57 5.54
CA ILE A 245 -9.96 6.85 6.90
C ILE A 245 -8.78 7.84 6.82
N VAL A 246 -8.83 8.89 7.60
CA VAL A 246 -7.68 9.73 7.96
C VAL A 246 -7.37 9.46 9.43
N ALA A 247 -6.24 8.84 9.70
CA ALA A 247 -5.77 8.55 11.05
C ALA A 247 -4.64 9.52 11.43
N THR A 248 -4.76 10.15 12.59
CA THR A 248 -3.78 11.13 13.08
C THR A 248 -3.34 10.78 14.49
N PRO A 249 -2.03 10.73 14.80
CA PRO A 249 -1.57 10.49 16.16
C PRO A 249 -2.12 11.55 17.12
N LYS A 250 -2.55 11.11 18.30
CA LYS A 250 -2.91 12.00 19.43
C LYS A 250 -1.66 12.71 19.95
N GLU A 251 -1.84 13.98 20.30
CA GLU A 251 -0.79 14.76 20.97
C GLU A 251 -0.40 14.20 22.35
#